data_3f5bc98254cbddb5eb4bc6f2fa4eabb0
#
_entry.id   3f5bc98254cbddb5eb4bc6f2fa4eabb0
#
_cell.length_a   1.000
_cell.length_b   1.000
_cell.length_c   1.000
_cell.angle_alpha   90.00
_cell.angle_beta   90.00
_cell.angle_gamma   90.00
#
_symmetry.space_group_name_H-M   'P 1'
#
loop_
_entity.id
_entity.type
_entity.pdbx_description
1 polymer ?
#
loop_
_entity_poly.entity_id
_entity_poly.type
_entity_poly.pdbx_seq_one_letter_code
_entity_poly.pdbx_strand_id
1 'polypeptide(L)'
;MDLARKAGDRCYDPSTNRCLISRDTFWYAISLLFAGTEEQRRRGRELFATVTVDDCTHTPATLLAVLLRIPDALDDSLRTHLEGAVSQALGDAALVEFHDGNVNHPLAAYATLVLGGERSGQEWAVRLGTRRLRAFRERIGDHRSRYRRQAEMSEYNSLTYTALDLWFLALVAEHARTEEARRLALFLEQRLWVDVAMHFHAPSQQFAGPHSRSYHEDSLGGYSGLHCTMLAAFDDPLFLDPGLCERFDHPSALLQNSLAAILAYHVPDEARDIAWRKPFPYAFRMTTYGESYHENSRRETSHGSPSENSPFAFDDEIYPGGWTDLTTYLTEEYALGSAALPYVNAGHSDCLMARIRRGQKIKKLSDFRSIYTRGVFNGAEIGEKNISHVAHTPVDRSYLYEEGRSAVYQHGGTAIVCYTPKRAGHAGVTGFRLDLIFGFHGPFDDLVVNEQPVGALPLSLGSDTLICFRDYQTFGMIRPLPPSPAAGQHPVRLRHSGEFLLLSMVNYDGPPRDFSRHEINSWRTGFVLELATAQESSWEEFQTRARETHVTEVVEHGIVRTVRYTSGGTTMEFSYDPFKEVILSRRWNGVEESPNHFEVEAAGNRKGPFCPQMLYGEELMS
;
A
#
# COMPACT_ATOMS: atom_id res chain seq x y z
N MET A 1 -14.10 -4.59 17.78
CA MET A 1 -15.55 -4.84 17.66
C MET A 1 -16.39 -3.56 17.63
N ASP A 2 -16.34 -2.67 18.62
CA ASP A 2 -17.18 -1.46 18.63
C ASP A 2 -17.00 -0.53 17.45
N LEU A 3 -15.78 -0.37 16.97
CA LEU A 3 -15.50 0.42 15.77
C LEU A 3 -16.13 -0.18 14.52
N ALA A 4 -15.99 -1.50 14.34
CA ALA A 4 -16.63 -2.22 13.23
C ALA A 4 -18.15 -2.09 13.29
N ARG A 5 -18.74 -2.19 14.48
CA ARG A 5 -20.19 -2.01 14.66
C ARG A 5 -20.65 -0.60 14.28
N LYS A 6 -19.96 0.45 14.76
CA LYS A 6 -20.28 1.85 14.38
C LYS A 6 -20.17 2.07 12.87
N ALA A 7 -19.14 1.52 12.24
CA ALA A 7 -19.00 1.57 10.80
C ALA A 7 -20.14 0.85 10.09
N GLY A 8 -20.53 -0.32 10.58
CA GLY A 8 -21.65 -1.08 10.06
C GLY A 8 -22.99 -0.36 10.18
N ASP A 9 -23.24 0.29 11.31
CA ASP A 9 -24.45 1.11 11.50
C ASP A 9 -24.55 2.26 10.48
N ARG A 10 -23.42 2.75 9.95
CA ARG A 10 -23.37 3.78 8.88
C ARG A 10 -23.59 3.21 7.47
N CYS A 11 -23.18 1.96 7.23
CA CYS A 11 -23.23 1.31 5.91
C CYS A 11 -24.49 0.51 5.67
N TYR A 12 -25.17 0.12 6.74
CA TYR A 12 -26.31 -0.77 6.67
C TYR A 12 -27.57 -0.02 6.21
N ASP A 13 -28.22 -0.59 5.19
CA ASP A 13 -29.50 -0.13 4.70
C ASP A 13 -30.63 -1.06 5.22
N PRO A 14 -31.50 -0.57 6.12
CA PRO A 14 -32.61 -1.36 6.65
C PRO A 14 -33.63 -1.79 5.57
N SER A 15 -33.73 -1.06 4.45
CA SER A 15 -34.71 -1.37 3.40
C SER A 15 -34.31 -2.60 2.57
N THR A 16 -33.00 -2.81 2.41
CA THR A 16 -32.41 -3.95 1.69
C THR A 16 -31.94 -5.06 2.63
N ASN A 17 -31.89 -4.78 3.94
CA ASN A 17 -31.29 -5.64 4.97
C ASN A 17 -29.82 -6.00 4.69
N ARG A 18 -29.05 -5.09 4.09
CA ARG A 18 -27.64 -5.30 3.66
C ARG A 18 -26.82 -4.04 3.79
N CYS A 19 -25.51 -4.21 3.88
CA CYS A 19 -24.55 -3.17 3.55
C CYS A 19 -24.44 -3.01 2.02
N LEU A 20 -23.94 -1.87 1.57
CA LEU A 20 -23.80 -1.58 0.13
C LEU A 20 -22.96 -2.65 -0.58
N ILE A 21 -21.91 -3.16 0.07
CA ILE A 21 -21.10 -4.29 -0.42
C ILE A 21 -21.55 -5.55 0.32
N SER A 22 -21.87 -6.59 -0.41
CA SER A 22 -22.45 -7.83 0.13
C SER A 22 -21.61 -8.42 1.27
N ARG A 23 -20.30 -8.58 1.09
CA ARG A 23 -19.38 -9.11 2.10
C ARG A 23 -19.38 -8.32 3.40
N ASP A 24 -19.55 -7.00 3.31
CA ASP A 24 -19.53 -6.09 4.47
C ASP A 24 -20.70 -6.38 5.41
N THR A 25 -21.80 -6.90 4.88
CA THR A 25 -22.96 -7.34 5.66
C THR A 25 -22.56 -8.42 6.67
N PHE A 26 -21.70 -9.37 6.28
CA PHE A 26 -21.27 -10.45 7.16
C PHE A 26 -20.22 -9.99 8.17
N TRP A 27 -19.34 -9.07 7.80
CA TRP A 27 -18.44 -8.43 8.76
C TRP A 27 -19.20 -7.60 9.79
N TYR A 28 -20.23 -6.88 9.36
CA TYR A 28 -21.14 -6.19 10.28
C TYR A 28 -21.87 -7.19 11.19
N ALA A 29 -22.38 -8.29 10.65
CA ALA A 29 -23.05 -9.33 11.41
C ALA A 29 -22.13 -9.90 12.52
N ILE A 30 -20.83 -10.14 12.23
CA ILE A 30 -19.86 -10.54 13.27
C ILE A 30 -19.85 -9.51 14.41
N SER A 31 -19.74 -8.23 14.10
CA SER A 31 -19.68 -7.18 15.13
C SER A 31 -20.96 -7.13 15.99
N LEU A 32 -22.12 -7.42 15.41
CA LEU A 32 -23.38 -7.49 16.10
C LEU A 32 -23.49 -8.69 17.04
N LEU A 33 -22.88 -9.84 16.73
CA LEU A 33 -22.86 -11.00 17.62
C LEU A 33 -22.15 -10.70 18.94
N PHE A 34 -21.20 -9.76 18.95
CA PHE A 34 -20.50 -9.28 20.15
C PHE A 34 -21.12 -8.02 20.77
N ALA A 35 -22.26 -7.57 20.28
CA ALA A 35 -22.93 -6.40 20.82
C ALA A 35 -23.54 -6.65 22.21
N GLY A 36 -23.69 -5.56 22.98
CA GLY A 36 -24.18 -5.65 24.36
C GLY A 36 -25.65 -6.04 24.51
N THR A 37 -26.49 -5.87 23.46
CA THR A 37 -27.92 -6.15 23.52
C THR A 37 -28.29 -7.43 22.77
N GLU A 38 -29.30 -8.16 23.31
CA GLU A 38 -29.80 -9.36 22.65
C GLU A 38 -30.46 -9.05 21.29
N GLU A 39 -31.06 -7.89 21.14
CA GLU A 39 -31.64 -7.44 19.87
C GLU A 39 -30.58 -7.34 18.78
N GLN A 40 -29.43 -6.74 19.08
CA GLN A 40 -28.31 -6.64 18.14
C GLN A 40 -27.75 -8.03 17.80
N ARG A 41 -27.58 -8.90 18.81
CA ARG A 41 -27.13 -10.28 18.57
C ARG A 41 -28.12 -11.07 17.69
N ARG A 42 -29.41 -10.93 17.95
CA ARG A 42 -30.46 -11.52 17.12
C ARG A 42 -30.35 -11.03 15.67
N ARG A 43 -30.21 -9.72 15.47
CA ARG A 43 -30.03 -9.14 14.14
C ARG A 43 -28.77 -9.68 13.45
N GLY A 44 -27.65 -9.84 14.14
CA GLY A 44 -26.46 -10.47 13.59
C GLY A 44 -26.71 -11.88 13.06
N ARG A 45 -27.44 -12.71 13.82
CA ARG A 45 -27.87 -14.05 13.37
C ARG A 45 -28.80 -13.99 12.14
N GLU A 46 -29.73 -13.06 12.13
CA GLU A 46 -30.66 -12.86 10.99
C GLU A 46 -29.91 -12.46 9.72
N LEU A 47 -28.88 -11.62 9.81
CA LEU A 47 -28.05 -11.28 8.66
C LEU A 47 -27.29 -12.49 8.11
N PHE A 48 -26.73 -13.34 8.97
CA PHE A 48 -26.11 -14.59 8.53
C PHE A 48 -27.13 -15.58 7.91
N ALA A 49 -28.37 -15.57 8.33
CA ALA A 49 -29.41 -16.39 7.72
C ALA A 49 -29.77 -15.96 6.28
N THR A 50 -29.36 -14.74 5.86
CA THR A 50 -29.55 -14.23 4.49
C THR A 50 -28.41 -14.57 3.55
N VAL A 51 -27.38 -15.31 4.01
CA VAL A 51 -26.22 -15.66 3.19
C VAL A 51 -26.66 -16.40 1.94
N THR A 52 -26.25 -15.88 0.82
CA THR A 52 -26.23 -16.56 -0.47
C THR A 52 -24.79 -16.67 -0.93
N VAL A 53 -24.44 -17.74 -1.63
CA VAL A 53 -23.15 -17.81 -2.33
C VAL A 53 -23.15 -16.68 -3.35
N ASP A 54 -22.16 -15.80 -3.21
CA ASP A 54 -21.92 -14.70 -4.13
C ASP A 54 -20.53 -14.87 -4.78
N ASP A 55 -20.22 -14.04 -5.75
CA ASP A 55 -18.94 -14.10 -6.48
C ASP A 55 -17.74 -13.62 -5.63
N CYS A 56 -17.97 -13.23 -4.37
CA CYS A 56 -16.91 -12.73 -3.49
C CYS A 56 -16.20 -13.88 -2.75
N THR A 57 -14.97 -14.14 -3.08
CA THR A 57 -14.12 -15.18 -2.47
C THR A 57 -13.92 -15.02 -0.96
N HIS A 58 -14.08 -13.80 -0.43
CA HIS A 58 -13.95 -13.54 1.01
C HIS A 58 -15.13 -14.03 1.82
N THR A 59 -16.33 -14.10 1.22
CA THR A 59 -17.54 -14.52 1.93
C THR A 59 -17.41 -15.93 2.49
N PRO A 60 -17.10 -16.99 1.71
CA PRO A 60 -16.95 -18.35 2.24
C PRO A 60 -15.88 -18.46 3.34
N ALA A 61 -14.75 -17.77 3.19
CA ALA A 61 -13.68 -17.76 4.20
C ALA A 61 -14.15 -17.07 5.50
N THR A 62 -14.96 -15.99 5.40
CA THR A 62 -15.60 -15.33 6.55
C THR A 62 -16.57 -16.28 7.28
N LEU A 63 -17.41 -17.01 6.52
CA LEU A 63 -18.31 -17.99 7.11
C LEU A 63 -17.56 -19.10 7.84
N LEU A 64 -16.46 -19.59 7.28
CA LEU A 64 -15.59 -20.56 7.95
C LEU A 64 -15.01 -20.01 9.25
N ALA A 65 -14.58 -18.76 9.28
CA ALA A 65 -14.12 -18.12 10.51
C ALA A 65 -15.22 -18.09 11.58
N VAL A 66 -16.44 -17.73 11.22
CA VAL A 66 -17.60 -17.74 12.14
C VAL A 66 -17.87 -19.16 12.65
N LEU A 67 -17.94 -20.15 11.77
CA LEU A 67 -18.19 -21.56 12.11
C LEU A 67 -17.12 -22.17 13.00
N LEU A 68 -15.89 -21.72 12.92
CA LEU A 68 -14.74 -22.26 13.65
C LEU A 68 -14.42 -21.49 14.93
N ARG A 69 -14.61 -20.18 14.93
CA ARG A 69 -14.18 -19.31 16.04
C ARG A 69 -15.28 -18.91 17.01
N ILE A 70 -16.53 -18.87 16.54
CA ILE A 70 -17.67 -18.44 17.36
C ILE A 70 -18.90 -19.38 17.18
N PRO A 71 -18.71 -20.71 17.20
CA PRO A 71 -19.79 -21.67 16.97
C PRO A 71 -20.95 -21.53 17.96
N ASP A 72 -20.68 -21.09 19.19
CA ASP A 72 -21.69 -20.94 20.27
C ASP A 72 -22.63 -19.74 20.02
N ALA A 73 -22.29 -18.84 19.10
CA ALA A 73 -23.17 -17.75 18.68
C ALA A 73 -24.27 -18.19 17.68
N LEU A 74 -24.17 -19.44 17.17
CA LEU A 74 -25.02 -20.00 16.13
C LEU A 74 -25.89 -21.11 16.70
N ASP A 75 -27.17 -21.09 16.37
CA ASP A 75 -28.03 -22.27 16.56
C ASP A 75 -27.76 -23.33 15.47
N ASP A 76 -28.30 -24.55 15.66
CA ASP A 76 -28.04 -25.67 14.76
C ASP A 76 -28.57 -25.43 13.33
N SER A 77 -29.68 -24.71 13.19
CA SER A 77 -30.26 -24.37 11.89
C SER A 77 -29.36 -23.42 11.11
N LEU A 78 -28.89 -22.35 11.76
CA LEU A 78 -27.97 -21.38 11.17
C LEU A 78 -26.61 -22.02 10.84
N ARG A 79 -26.08 -22.84 11.74
CA ARG A 79 -24.85 -23.60 11.49
C ARG A 79 -24.96 -24.45 10.23
N THR A 80 -26.05 -25.25 10.10
CA THR A 80 -26.29 -26.08 8.92
C THR A 80 -26.41 -25.25 7.65
N HIS A 81 -27.07 -24.09 7.73
CA HIS A 81 -27.20 -23.17 6.60
C HIS A 81 -25.82 -22.65 6.13
N LEU A 82 -24.99 -22.18 7.05
CA LEU A 82 -23.66 -21.66 6.73
C LEU A 82 -22.72 -22.76 6.19
N GLU A 83 -22.79 -23.98 6.74
CA GLU A 83 -22.03 -25.14 6.23
C GLU A 83 -22.46 -25.49 4.79
N GLY A 84 -23.75 -25.42 4.51
CA GLY A 84 -24.29 -25.58 3.15
C GLY A 84 -23.76 -24.54 2.18
N ALA A 85 -23.74 -23.27 2.57
CA ALA A 85 -23.22 -22.17 1.76
C ALA A 85 -21.71 -22.35 1.46
N VAL A 86 -20.91 -22.71 2.46
CA VAL A 86 -19.48 -23.02 2.28
C VAL A 86 -19.27 -24.19 1.32
N SER A 87 -20.05 -25.26 1.47
CA SER A 87 -19.97 -26.42 0.58
C SER A 87 -20.29 -26.10 -0.88
N GLN A 88 -21.28 -25.24 -1.11
CA GLN A 88 -21.63 -24.76 -2.45
C GLN A 88 -20.51 -23.91 -3.07
N ALA A 89 -19.82 -23.09 -2.26
CA ALA A 89 -18.74 -22.21 -2.72
C ALA A 89 -17.46 -22.95 -3.13
N LEU A 90 -17.28 -24.23 -2.85
CA LEU A 90 -16.05 -24.96 -3.19
C LEU A 90 -15.78 -25.01 -4.70
N GLY A 91 -16.84 -25.08 -5.52
CA GLY A 91 -16.71 -25.06 -6.98
C GLY A 91 -16.12 -23.74 -7.48
N ASP A 92 -16.66 -22.63 -7.01
CA ASP A 92 -16.22 -21.30 -7.39
C ASP A 92 -14.80 -21.00 -6.85
N ALA A 93 -14.52 -21.38 -5.61
CA ALA A 93 -13.16 -21.28 -5.04
C ALA A 93 -12.12 -22.09 -5.86
N ALA A 94 -12.54 -23.19 -6.48
CA ALA A 94 -11.67 -23.99 -7.36
C ALA A 94 -11.37 -23.30 -8.69
N LEU A 95 -12.18 -22.35 -9.13
CA LEU A 95 -11.95 -21.59 -10.36
C LEU A 95 -11.05 -20.37 -10.15
N VAL A 96 -10.82 -19.95 -8.92
CA VAL A 96 -9.93 -18.83 -8.60
C VAL A 96 -8.50 -19.22 -8.86
N GLU A 97 -7.88 -18.60 -9.85
CA GLU A 97 -6.47 -18.76 -10.15
C GLU A 97 -5.64 -17.68 -9.44
N PHE A 98 -4.36 -17.97 -9.21
CA PHE A 98 -3.44 -16.97 -8.67
C PHE A 98 -3.18 -15.88 -9.70
N HIS A 99 -3.22 -14.63 -9.27
CA HIS A 99 -2.74 -13.51 -10.06
C HIS A 99 -2.07 -12.44 -9.17
N ASP A 100 -1.08 -11.77 -9.72
CA ASP A 100 -0.21 -10.86 -8.97
C ASP A 100 -0.88 -9.53 -8.57
N GLY A 101 -1.92 -9.15 -9.26
CA GLY A 101 -2.63 -7.90 -8.99
C GLY A 101 -3.58 -7.95 -7.80
N ASN A 102 -3.86 -9.14 -7.23
CA ASN A 102 -4.86 -9.30 -6.17
C ASN A 102 -4.68 -10.63 -5.40
N VAL A 103 -3.63 -10.74 -4.62
CA VAL A 103 -3.19 -11.98 -3.93
C VAL A 103 -4.21 -12.46 -2.89
N ASN A 104 -4.94 -11.55 -2.25
CA ASN A 104 -5.87 -11.87 -1.18
C ASN A 104 -7.06 -12.76 -1.63
N HIS A 105 -7.56 -12.61 -2.86
CA HIS A 105 -8.63 -13.48 -3.39
C HIS A 105 -8.19 -14.94 -3.55
N PRO A 106 -7.04 -15.26 -4.18
CA PRO A 106 -6.47 -16.60 -4.16
C PRO A 106 -6.33 -17.19 -2.76
N LEU A 107 -5.79 -16.46 -1.79
CA LEU A 107 -5.60 -16.96 -0.43
C LEU A 107 -6.94 -17.26 0.27
N ALA A 108 -7.94 -16.41 0.11
CA ALA A 108 -9.30 -16.67 0.58
C ALA A 108 -9.89 -17.97 -0.03
N ALA A 109 -9.70 -18.15 -1.35
CA ALA A 109 -10.14 -19.36 -2.04
C ALA A 109 -9.38 -20.60 -1.55
N TYR A 110 -8.08 -20.50 -1.28
CA TYR A 110 -7.30 -21.63 -0.76
C TYR A 110 -7.73 -22.03 0.65
N ALA A 111 -8.01 -21.05 1.52
CA ALA A 111 -8.59 -21.29 2.85
C ALA A 111 -9.96 -21.98 2.74
N THR A 112 -10.81 -21.50 1.84
CA THR A 112 -12.13 -22.11 1.57
C THR A 112 -12.00 -23.55 1.09
N LEU A 113 -11.11 -23.84 0.15
CA LEU A 113 -10.88 -25.20 -0.37
C LEU A 113 -10.37 -26.16 0.71
N VAL A 114 -9.41 -25.73 1.54
CA VAL A 114 -8.87 -26.60 2.61
C VAL A 114 -9.92 -26.81 3.70
N LEU A 115 -10.37 -25.77 4.35
CA LEU A 115 -11.21 -25.88 5.54
C LEU A 115 -12.65 -26.28 5.20
N GLY A 116 -13.21 -25.75 4.13
CA GLY A 116 -14.52 -26.12 3.63
C GLY A 116 -14.56 -27.56 3.12
N GLY A 117 -13.50 -27.97 2.39
CA GLY A 117 -13.33 -29.36 1.95
C GLY A 117 -13.25 -30.36 3.11
N GLU A 118 -12.50 -30.02 4.17
CA GLU A 118 -12.41 -30.85 5.38
C GLU A 118 -13.74 -30.96 6.13
N ARG A 119 -14.52 -29.88 6.19
CA ARG A 119 -15.84 -29.90 6.87
C ARG A 119 -16.88 -30.65 6.08
N SER A 120 -16.88 -30.55 4.76
CA SER A 120 -17.85 -31.20 3.87
C SER A 120 -17.41 -32.60 3.40
N GLY A 121 -16.22 -33.08 3.81
CA GLY A 121 -15.67 -34.37 3.37
C GLY A 121 -15.24 -34.40 1.89
N GLN A 122 -14.96 -33.26 1.29
CA GLN A 122 -14.57 -33.12 -0.11
C GLN A 122 -13.05 -33.17 -0.29
N GLU A 123 -12.46 -34.36 -0.29
CA GLU A 123 -11.01 -34.55 -0.38
C GLU A 123 -10.36 -33.87 -1.60
N TRP A 124 -11.07 -33.78 -2.74
CA TRP A 124 -10.53 -33.13 -3.93
C TRP A 124 -10.23 -31.64 -3.67
N ALA A 125 -11.12 -30.97 -2.91
CA ALA A 125 -10.96 -29.56 -2.56
C ALA A 125 -9.75 -29.38 -1.63
N VAL A 126 -9.62 -30.23 -0.60
CA VAL A 126 -8.46 -30.22 0.31
C VAL A 126 -7.14 -30.39 -0.46
N ARG A 127 -7.09 -31.39 -1.36
CA ARG A 127 -5.88 -31.62 -2.18
C ARG A 127 -5.56 -30.42 -3.09
N LEU A 128 -6.58 -29.80 -3.69
CA LEU A 128 -6.40 -28.62 -4.56
C LEU A 128 -5.90 -27.42 -3.75
N GLY A 129 -6.55 -27.10 -2.63
CA GLY A 129 -6.16 -25.99 -1.75
C GLY A 129 -4.73 -26.15 -1.22
N THR A 130 -4.37 -27.35 -0.72
CA THR A 130 -3.01 -27.65 -0.24
C THR A 130 -1.97 -27.48 -1.35
N ARG A 131 -2.24 -27.99 -2.55
CA ARG A 131 -1.35 -27.83 -3.71
C ARG A 131 -1.13 -26.35 -4.06
N ARG A 132 -2.18 -25.53 -3.98
CA ARG A 132 -2.11 -24.10 -4.28
C ARG A 132 -1.33 -23.33 -3.21
N LEU A 133 -1.50 -23.66 -1.93
CA LEU A 133 -0.67 -23.09 -0.85
C LEU A 133 0.81 -23.43 -1.04
N ARG A 134 1.12 -24.66 -1.47
CA ARG A 134 2.50 -25.06 -1.78
C ARG A 134 3.06 -24.24 -2.95
N ALA A 135 2.30 -24.09 -4.04
CA ALA A 135 2.71 -23.30 -5.19
C ALA A 135 2.93 -21.81 -4.81
N PHE A 136 2.11 -21.27 -3.92
CA PHE A 136 2.29 -19.92 -3.41
C PHE A 136 3.57 -19.79 -2.58
N ARG A 137 3.85 -20.73 -1.69
CA ARG A 137 5.12 -20.76 -0.95
C ARG A 137 6.34 -20.85 -1.89
N GLU A 138 6.27 -21.69 -2.93
CA GLU A 138 7.36 -21.82 -3.92
C GLU A 138 7.56 -20.53 -4.72
N ARG A 139 6.51 -19.75 -4.91
CA ARG A 139 6.58 -18.44 -5.58
C ARG A 139 7.29 -17.40 -4.72
N ILE A 140 7.05 -17.40 -3.41
CA ILE A 140 7.55 -16.38 -2.51
C ILE A 140 8.81 -16.92 -1.79
N GLY A 141 9.99 -16.46 -2.22
CA GLY A 141 11.25 -16.70 -1.52
C GLY A 141 11.86 -18.08 -1.67
N ASP A 142 11.36 -18.94 -2.54
CA ASP A 142 12.06 -20.19 -2.86
C ASP A 142 13.15 -19.92 -3.90
N HIS A 143 14.40 -19.89 -3.44
CA HIS A 143 15.58 -19.72 -4.31
C HIS A 143 15.75 -20.83 -5.35
N ARG A 144 15.05 -21.95 -5.24
CA ARG A 144 15.05 -23.07 -6.18
C ARG A 144 14.03 -22.90 -7.30
N SER A 145 13.03 -22.03 -7.11
CA SER A 145 12.01 -21.76 -8.12
C SER A 145 12.50 -20.82 -9.23
N ARG A 146 11.71 -20.71 -10.29
CA ARG A 146 11.92 -19.67 -11.32
C ARG A 146 11.84 -18.26 -10.71
N TYR A 147 11.17 -18.10 -9.58
CA TYR A 147 11.00 -16.85 -8.83
C TYR A 147 12.07 -16.62 -7.77
N ARG A 148 13.21 -17.30 -7.86
CA ARG A 148 14.31 -17.26 -6.86
C ARG A 148 14.78 -15.87 -6.43
N ARG A 149 14.44 -14.83 -7.18
CA ARG A 149 14.75 -13.44 -6.85
C ARG A 149 13.61 -12.74 -6.13
N GLN A 150 12.45 -13.36 -6.04
CA GLN A 150 11.30 -12.74 -5.39
C GLN A 150 11.42 -12.93 -3.88
N ALA A 151 11.69 -11.82 -3.20
CA ALA A 151 11.74 -11.77 -1.76
C ALA A 151 10.38 -11.43 -1.15
N GLU A 152 9.57 -10.67 -1.89
CA GLU A 152 8.28 -10.19 -1.45
C GLU A 152 7.19 -10.57 -2.43
N MET A 153 5.96 -10.73 -1.95
CA MET A 153 4.83 -10.98 -2.81
C MET A 153 4.53 -9.78 -3.70
N SER A 154 3.87 -10.02 -4.82
CA SER A 154 3.53 -8.96 -5.78
C SER A 154 2.62 -7.88 -5.20
N GLU A 155 1.67 -8.24 -4.34
CA GLU A 155 0.80 -7.33 -3.58
C GLU A 155 1.50 -6.93 -2.26
N TYR A 156 2.72 -6.40 -2.35
CA TYR A 156 3.60 -6.09 -1.22
C TYR A 156 3.03 -4.98 -0.33
N ASN A 157 3.23 -5.12 0.98
CA ASN A 157 2.98 -4.09 1.99
C ASN A 157 1.66 -3.32 1.79
N SER A 158 0.61 -4.03 1.39
CA SER A 158 -0.72 -3.45 1.28
C SER A 158 -1.40 -3.44 2.64
N LEU A 159 -1.65 -2.26 3.20
CA LEU A 159 -2.17 -2.14 4.57
C LEU A 159 -3.58 -2.71 4.71
N THR A 160 -4.34 -2.73 3.63
CA THR A 160 -5.67 -3.35 3.58
C THR A 160 -5.57 -4.85 3.30
N TYR A 161 -4.79 -5.27 2.30
CA TYR A 161 -4.83 -6.65 1.78
C TYR A 161 -3.87 -7.60 2.46
N THR A 162 -2.70 -7.15 2.93
CA THR A 162 -1.84 -7.98 3.79
C THR A 162 -2.57 -8.42 5.07
N ALA A 163 -3.49 -7.59 5.58
CA ALA A 163 -4.35 -7.98 6.69
C ALA A 163 -5.25 -9.18 6.33
N LEU A 164 -5.88 -9.16 5.16
CA LEU A 164 -6.72 -10.26 4.66
C LEU A 164 -5.88 -11.53 4.46
N ASP A 165 -4.69 -11.41 3.89
CA ASP A 165 -3.78 -12.54 3.69
C ASP A 165 -3.42 -13.20 5.02
N LEU A 166 -3.08 -12.41 6.03
CA LEU A 166 -2.82 -12.91 7.39
C LEU A 166 -4.04 -13.62 7.98
N TRP A 167 -5.26 -13.10 7.78
CA TRP A 167 -6.47 -13.71 8.32
C TRP A 167 -6.74 -15.09 7.74
N PHE A 168 -6.64 -15.22 6.42
CA PHE A 168 -6.89 -16.50 5.75
C PHE A 168 -5.81 -17.52 6.06
N LEU A 169 -4.55 -17.10 6.14
CA LEU A 169 -3.45 -17.97 6.53
C LEU A 169 -3.56 -18.41 8.00
N ALA A 170 -3.83 -17.48 8.91
CA ALA A 170 -4.02 -17.78 10.33
C ALA A 170 -5.18 -18.76 10.54
N LEU A 171 -6.30 -18.59 9.82
CA LEU A 171 -7.44 -19.49 9.92
C LEU A 171 -7.07 -20.92 9.49
N VAL A 172 -6.31 -21.08 8.42
CA VAL A 172 -5.83 -22.42 7.97
C VAL A 172 -4.78 -22.96 8.93
N ALA A 173 -3.84 -22.14 9.39
CA ALA A 173 -2.79 -22.55 10.33
C ALA A 173 -3.35 -23.09 11.65
N GLU A 174 -4.42 -22.47 12.16
CA GLU A 174 -5.07 -22.85 13.42
C GLU A 174 -5.98 -24.08 13.27
N HIS A 175 -6.74 -24.19 12.17
CA HIS A 175 -7.87 -25.10 12.10
C HIS A 175 -7.74 -26.23 11.09
N ALA A 176 -6.76 -26.21 10.16
CA ALA A 176 -6.64 -27.29 9.19
C ALA A 176 -6.21 -28.61 9.86
N ARG A 177 -6.94 -29.69 9.55
CA ARG A 177 -6.62 -31.06 9.98
C ARG A 177 -5.52 -31.68 9.11
N THR A 178 -5.43 -31.26 7.84
CA THR A 178 -4.39 -31.68 6.91
C THR A 178 -3.06 -31.03 7.31
N GLU A 179 -2.16 -31.84 7.86
CA GLU A 179 -0.88 -31.40 8.43
C GLU A 179 -0.04 -30.55 7.48
N GLU A 180 0.01 -30.92 6.20
CA GLU A 180 0.76 -30.17 5.20
C GLU A 180 0.15 -28.78 4.98
N ALA A 181 -1.17 -28.67 4.83
CA ALA A 181 -1.84 -27.38 4.65
C ALA A 181 -1.61 -26.47 5.87
N ARG A 182 -1.72 -27.02 7.07
CA ARG A 182 -1.48 -26.34 8.34
C ARG A 182 -0.06 -25.78 8.41
N ARG A 183 0.97 -26.61 8.12
CA ARG A 183 2.37 -26.16 8.14
C ARG A 183 2.69 -25.11 7.09
N LEU A 184 2.14 -25.26 5.87
CA LEU A 184 2.33 -24.26 4.81
C LEU A 184 1.72 -22.91 5.19
N ALA A 185 0.49 -22.91 5.73
CA ALA A 185 -0.18 -21.70 6.15
C ALA A 185 0.55 -21.03 7.32
N LEU A 186 0.98 -21.81 8.32
CA LEU A 186 1.75 -21.30 9.46
C LEU A 186 3.06 -20.64 9.00
N PHE A 187 3.81 -21.29 8.11
CA PHE A 187 5.02 -20.71 7.55
C PHE A 187 4.77 -19.39 6.83
N LEU A 188 3.76 -19.35 5.97
CA LEU A 188 3.40 -18.14 5.20
C LEU A 188 2.92 -17.02 6.12
N GLU A 189 2.11 -17.31 7.12
CA GLU A 189 1.65 -16.36 8.11
C GLU A 189 2.82 -15.74 8.89
N GLN A 190 3.71 -16.58 9.41
CA GLN A 190 4.88 -16.12 10.18
C GLN A 190 5.82 -15.26 9.33
N ARG A 191 6.02 -15.66 8.08
CA ARG A 191 6.80 -14.86 7.13
C ARG A 191 6.19 -13.48 6.89
N LEU A 192 4.88 -13.39 6.68
CA LEU A 192 4.20 -12.10 6.52
C LEU A 192 4.27 -11.25 7.80
N TRP A 193 4.23 -11.87 8.97
CA TRP A 193 4.42 -11.13 10.24
C TRP A 193 5.81 -10.51 10.35
N VAL A 194 6.85 -11.18 9.86
CA VAL A 194 8.20 -10.61 9.83
C VAL A 194 8.25 -9.41 8.86
N ASP A 195 7.65 -9.54 7.69
CA ASP A 195 7.56 -8.44 6.72
C ASP A 195 6.81 -7.23 7.29
N VAL A 196 5.63 -7.45 7.86
CA VAL A 196 4.85 -6.42 8.57
C VAL A 196 5.70 -5.73 9.65
N ALA A 197 6.45 -6.51 10.43
CA ALA A 197 7.29 -5.99 11.50
C ALA A 197 8.45 -5.12 10.96
N MET A 198 9.05 -5.49 9.84
CA MET A 198 10.09 -4.68 9.20
C MET A 198 9.57 -3.32 8.75
N HIS A 199 8.37 -3.29 8.15
CA HIS A 199 7.73 -2.04 7.69
C HIS A 199 7.16 -1.18 8.83
N PHE A 200 6.86 -1.76 9.98
CA PHE A 200 6.27 -1.01 11.08
C PHE A 200 7.27 -0.03 11.72
N HIS A 201 6.97 1.25 11.67
CA HIS A 201 7.75 2.32 12.30
C HIS A 201 7.15 2.65 13.68
N ALA A 202 7.65 2.00 14.71
CA ALA A 202 7.13 2.14 16.08
C ALA A 202 7.08 3.60 16.59
N PRO A 203 8.06 4.47 16.32
CA PRO A 203 8.01 5.87 16.77
C PRO A 203 6.82 6.68 16.23
N SER A 204 6.38 6.41 14.99
CA SER A 204 5.18 7.04 14.41
C SER A 204 3.93 6.16 14.51
N GLN A 205 4.08 4.90 14.91
CA GLN A 205 3.04 3.87 14.89
C GLN A 205 2.36 3.73 13.52
N GLN A 206 3.14 3.90 12.46
CA GLN A 206 2.71 3.81 11.08
C GLN A 206 3.54 2.79 10.32
N PHE A 207 3.02 2.31 9.20
CA PHE A 207 3.78 1.48 8.29
C PHE A 207 4.53 2.35 7.29
N ALA A 208 5.81 2.04 7.11
CA ALA A 208 6.64 2.64 6.08
C ALA A 208 6.21 2.13 4.70
N GLY A 209 6.29 3.00 3.68
CA GLY A 209 6.11 2.57 2.29
C GLY A 209 7.30 1.76 1.75
N PRO A 210 7.27 1.43 0.46
CA PRO A 210 6.17 1.70 -0.47
C PRO A 210 4.97 0.79 -0.26
N HIS A 211 3.80 1.17 -0.78
CA HIS A 211 2.60 0.37 -0.72
C HIS A 211 2.11 -0.01 -2.12
N SER A 212 1.82 -1.28 -2.37
CA SER A 212 1.36 -1.75 -3.68
C SER A 212 -0.08 -1.37 -3.98
N ARG A 213 -0.96 -1.52 -3.01
CA ARG A 213 -2.37 -1.14 -3.06
C ARG A 213 -2.70 -0.39 -1.80
N SER A 214 -2.94 0.90 -1.95
CA SER A 214 -3.29 1.75 -0.84
C SER A 214 -4.52 2.59 -1.15
N TYR A 215 -5.32 2.81 -0.14
CA TYR A 215 -6.48 3.66 -0.18
C TYR A 215 -6.20 4.96 0.57
N HIS A 216 -7.20 5.80 0.70
CA HIS A 216 -7.06 7.08 1.38
C HIS A 216 -6.49 6.95 2.81
N GLU A 217 -7.06 6.07 3.61
CA GLU A 217 -6.60 5.79 4.97
C GLU A 217 -5.17 5.25 5.01
N ASP A 218 -4.79 4.44 4.02
CA ASP A 218 -3.45 3.89 3.92
C ASP A 218 -2.43 4.99 3.57
N SER A 219 -2.74 5.82 2.58
CA SER A 219 -1.86 6.92 2.15
C SER A 219 -1.72 8.01 3.21
N LEU A 220 -2.80 8.37 3.90
CA LEU A 220 -2.74 9.37 4.97
C LEU A 220 -2.13 8.87 6.26
N GLY A 221 -2.14 7.58 6.49
CA GLY A 221 -1.83 6.98 7.78
C GLY A 221 -3.00 7.10 8.74
N GLY A 222 -3.62 5.98 9.01
CA GLY A 222 -4.77 5.88 9.88
C GLY A 222 -4.96 4.44 10.27
N TYR A 223 -6.20 4.07 10.51
CA TYR A 223 -6.53 2.69 10.77
C TYR A 223 -6.74 1.94 9.49
N SER A 224 -5.71 1.25 9.05
CA SER A 224 -5.88 0.19 8.06
C SER A 224 -6.30 -1.12 8.75
N GLY A 225 -6.72 -2.08 7.94
CA GLY A 225 -6.94 -3.45 8.41
C GLY A 225 -5.70 -4.03 9.10
N LEU A 226 -4.51 -3.68 8.61
CA LEU A 226 -3.25 -4.17 9.18
C LEU A 226 -2.95 -3.60 10.56
N HIS A 227 -3.24 -2.32 10.85
CA HIS A 227 -3.12 -1.76 12.18
C HIS A 227 -4.01 -2.50 13.19
N CYS A 228 -5.25 -2.77 12.83
CA CYS A 228 -6.17 -3.49 13.71
C CYS A 228 -5.80 -4.96 13.88
N THR A 229 -5.27 -5.59 12.83
CA THR A 229 -4.77 -6.97 12.90
C THR A 229 -3.54 -7.06 13.80
N MET A 230 -2.61 -6.11 13.66
CA MET A 230 -1.45 -6.02 14.53
C MET A 230 -1.85 -5.80 16.00
N LEU A 231 -2.82 -4.92 16.28
CA LEU A 231 -3.35 -4.73 17.62
C LEU A 231 -3.92 -6.03 18.20
N ALA A 232 -4.66 -6.80 17.40
CA ALA A 232 -5.23 -8.07 17.84
C ALA A 232 -4.16 -9.17 18.06
N ALA A 233 -3.09 -9.15 17.26
CA ALA A 233 -2.08 -10.20 17.24
C ALA A 233 -0.91 -9.98 18.21
N PHE A 234 -0.52 -8.71 18.45
CA PHE A 234 0.65 -8.38 19.27
C PHE A 234 0.30 -8.12 20.73
N ASP A 235 -0.97 -7.88 21.04
CA ASP A 235 -1.45 -7.52 22.39
C ASP A 235 -0.73 -6.29 22.99
N ASP A 236 -0.16 -5.45 22.12
CA ASP A 236 0.54 -4.23 22.46
C ASP A 236 -0.32 -3.01 22.15
N PRO A 237 -0.29 -1.95 22.98
CA PRO A 237 -1.11 -0.78 22.75
C PRO A 237 -0.62 0.01 21.54
N LEU A 238 -1.27 -0.18 20.41
CA LEU A 238 -1.23 0.77 19.31
C LEU A 238 -2.12 1.96 19.63
N PHE A 239 -1.68 3.12 19.17
CA PHE A 239 -2.52 4.29 19.20
C PHE A 239 -3.75 4.06 18.31
N LEU A 240 -4.93 4.09 18.93
CA LEU A 240 -6.21 4.05 18.25
C LEU A 240 -6.98 5.34 18.57
N ASP A 241 -7.06 6.28 17.61
CA ASP A 241 -7.94 7.44 17.75
C ASP A 241 -9.34 7.07 17.23
N PRO A 242 -10.34 6.87 18.11
CA PRO A 242 -11.69 6.55 17.68
C PRO A 242 -12.31 7.63 16.79
N GLY A 243 -11.84 8.88 16.89
CA GLY A 243 -12.28 9.98 16.06
C GLY A 243 -11.80 9.89 14.61
N LEU A 244 -10.72 9.15 14.33
CA LEU A 244 -10.31 8.88 12.95
C LEU A 244 -11.36 8.11 12.17
N CYS A 245 -12.06 7.19 12.82
CA CYS A 245 -13.10 6.37 12.21
C CYS A 245 -14.28 7.17 11.66
N GLU A 246 -14.51 8.36 12.19
CA GLU A 246 -15.57 9.26 11.74
C GLU A 246 -15.16 10.05 10.50
N ARG A 247 -13.84 10.11 10.22
CA ARG A 247 -13.27 10.86 9.09
C ARG A 247 -13.11 10.02 7.83
N PHE A 248 -13.09 8.69 7.95
CA PHE A 248 -12.92 7.81 6.79
C PHE A 248 -14.22 7.66 6.02
N ASP A 249 -14.13 8.00 4.75
CA ASP A 249 -15.24 7.87 3.81
C ASP A 249 -15.47 6.41 3.38
N HIS A 250 -14.54 5.49 3.71
CA HIS A 250 -14.61 4.07 3.37
C HIS A 250 -14.87 3.19 4.61
N PRO A 251 -16.13 3.05 5.05
CA PRO A 251 -16.45 2.29 6.26
C PRO A 251 -16.13 0.80 6.17
N SER A 252 -16.03 0.22 4.97
CA SER A 252 -15.63 -1.19 4.77
C SER A 252 -14.27 -1.51 5.41
N ALA A 253 -13.31 -0.58 5.35
CA ALA A 253 -11.99 -0.76 5.97
C ALA A 253 -12.07 -0.98 7.48
N LEU A 254 -13.10 -0.44 8.14
CA LEU A 254 -13.32 -0.64 9.57
C LEU A 254 -14.18 -1.87 9.87
N LEU A 255 -15.12 -2.20 8.99
CA LEU A 255 -15.99 -3.37 9.14
C LEU A 255 -15.20 -4.68 9.14
N GLN A 256 -14.23 -4.80 8.25
CA GLN A 256 -13.37 -5.97 8.14
C GLN A 256 -12.65 -6.30 9.47
N ASN A 257 -12.43 -5.33 10.34
CA ASN A 257 -11.77 -5.53 11.65
C ASN A 257 -12.57 -6.41 12.61
N SER A 258 -13.84 -6.64 12.36
CA SER A 258 -14.62 -7.60 13.12
C SER A 258 -14.12 -9.03 12.91
N LEU A 259 -13.68 -9.36 11.69
CA LEU A 259 -13.05 -10.64 11.39
C LEU A 259 -11.67 -10.75 12.06
N ALA A 260 -10.83 -9.71 11.94
CA ALA A 260 -9.52 -9.68 12.60
C ALA A 260 -9.61 -9.99 14.10
N ALA A 261 -10.63 -9.47 14.76
CA ALA A 261 -10.78 -9.59 16.22
C ALA A 261 -11.23 -10.97 16.72
N ILE A 262 -11.68 -11.87 15.86
CA ILE A 262 -12.09 -13.24 16.26
C ILE A 262 -11.05 -14.30 15.92
N LEU A 263 -9.99 -13.96 15.18
CA LEU A 263 -8.96 -14.90 14.76
C LEU A 263 -7.88 -15.08 15.84
N ALA A 264 -7.15 -16.18 15.76
CA ALA A 264 -5.92 -16.42 16.49
C ALA A 264 -4.74 -16.28 15.52
N TYR A 265 -3.65 -15.64 15.98
CA TYR A 265 -2.49 -15.36 15.15
C TYR A 265 -1.23 -16.01 15.72
N HIS A 266 -0.33 -16.42 14.84
CA HIS A 266 0.92 -17.13 15.19
C HIS A 266 2.14 -16.23 14.93
N VAL A 267 2.16 -15.07 15.62
CA VAL A 267 3.23 -14.08 15.50
C VAL A 267 4.52 -14.62 16.11
N PRO A 268 5.61 -14.76 15.34
CA PRO A 268 6.89 -15.17 15.91
C PRO A 268 7.48 -14.08 16.81
N ASP A 269 8.22 -14.50 17.86
CA ASP A 269 8.88 -13.57 18.78
C ASP A 269 9.85 -12.62 18.06
N GLU A 270 10.53 -13.09 17.03
CA GLU A 270 11.38 -12.29 16.16
C GLU A 270 10.61 -11.11 15.55
N ALA A 271 9.39 -11.33 15.03
CA ALA A 271 8.57 -10.26 14.47
C ALA A 271 8.16 -9.24 15.54
N ARG A 272 7.84 -9.69 16.77
CA ARG A 272 7.55 -8.78 17.90
C ARG A 272 8.74 -7.90 18.23
N ASP A 273 9.94 -8.48 18.28
CA ASP A 273 11.17 -7.77 18.56
C ASP A 273 11.51 -6.77 17.45
N ILE A 274 11.42 -7.17 16.19
CA ILE A 274 11.64 -6.28 15.05
C ILE A 274 10.63 -5.13 15.05
N ALA A 275 9.34 -5.39 15.29
CA ALA A 275 8.33 -4.35 15.28
C ALA A 275 8.63 -3.23 16.29
N TRP A 276 8.94 -3.59 17.53
CA TRP A 276 9.00 -2.63 18.64
C TRP A 276 10.41 -2.22 19.06
N ARG A 277 11.44 -3.03 18.76
CA ARG A 277 12.79 -2.87 19.32
C ARG A 277 13.90 -2.77 18.28
N LYS A 278 13.55 -2.77 16.98
CA LYS A 278 14.59 -2.63 15.95
C LYS A 278 15.39 -1.34 16.16
N PRO A 279 16.72 -1.39 16.09
CA PRO A 279 17.55 -0.21 16.22
C PRO A 279 17.54 0.63 14.93
N PHE A 280 17.71 1.93 15.07
CA PHE A 280 17.80 2.87 13.96
C PHE A 280 19.23 3.33 13.69
N PRO A 281 19.60 3.71 12.43
CA PRO A 281 18.74 3.55 11.25
C PRO A 281 18.50 2.09 10.91
N TYR A 282 17.31 1.78 10.40
CA TYR A 282 16.93 0.47 9.94
C TYR A 282 16.59 0.55 8.45
N ALA A 283 17.31 -0.20 7.64
CA ALA A 283 17.15 -0.18 6.20
C ALA A 283 16.94 -1.60 5.67
N PHE A 284 16.07 -1.75 4.68
CA PHE A 284 15.97 -3.00 3.96
C PHE A 284 15.62 -2.78 2.48
N ARG A 285 16.06 -3.72 1.65
CA ARG A 285 15.77 -3.78 0.23
C ARG A 285 15.25 -5.17 -0.11
N MET A 286 14.22 -5.22 -0.92
CA MET A 286 13.61 -6.47 -1.37
C MET A 286 13.27 -6.37 -2.85
N THR A 287 13.24 -7.52 -3.54
CA THR A 287 12.71 -7.58 -4.90
C THR A 287 11.35 -8.24 -4.89
N THR A 288 10.46 -7.75 -5.72
CA THR A 288 9.19 -8.38 -6.03
C THR A 288 9.02 -8.56 -7.54
N TYR A 289 8.12 -9.45 -7.92
CA TYR A 289 7.77 -9.70 -9.32
C TYR A 289 6.27 -9.80 -9.46
N GLY A 290 5.71 -9.10 -10.44
CA GLY A 290 4.31 -9.21 -10.81
C GLY A 290 4.15 -9.45 -12.30
N GLU A 291 3.33 -10.43 -12.68
CA GLU A 291 2.91 -10.59 -14.07
C GLU A 291 1.89 -9.51 -14.42
N SER A 292 1.87 -9.13 -15.71
CA SER A 292 0.93 -8.12 -16.19
C SER A 292 -0.51 -8.42 -15.76
N TYR A 293 -1.21 -7.39 -15.31
CA TYR A 293 -2.59 -7.50 -14.82
C TYR A 293 -3.63 -7.82 -15.91
N HIS A 294 -3.30 -7.64 -17.15
CA HIS A 294 -4.25 -7.68 -18.28
C HIS A 294 -4.96 -9.00 -18.50
N GLU A 295 -4.26 -10.11 -18.44
CA GLU A 295 -4.92 -11.41 -18.62
C GLU A 295 -5.96 -11.70 -17.55
N ASN A 296 -5.74 -11.17 -16.35
CA ASN A 296 -6.58 -11.37 -15.20
C ASN A 296 -7.71 -10.33 -15.13
N SER A 297 -7.49 -9.09 -15.55
CA SER A 297 -8.52 -8.05 -15.56
C SER A 297 -9.70 -8.35 -16.48
N ARG A 298 -9.47 -9.09 -17.57
CA ARG A 298 -10.57 -9.58 -18.43
C ARG A 298 -11.49 -10.57 -17.74
N ARG A 299 -11.01 -11.26 -16.69
CA ARG A 299 -11.78 -12.23 -15.91
C ARG A 299 -12.49 -11.57 -14.71
N GLU A 300 -11.97 -10.47 -14.20
CA GLU A 300 -12.56 -9.72 -13.09
C GLU A 300 -13.59 -8.65 -13.51
N THR A 301 -13.99 -8.59 -14.76
CA THR A 301 -15.03 -7.66 -15.24
C THR A 301 -16.39 -7.81 -14.55
N SER A 302 -16.54 -8.81 -13.69
CA SER A 302 -17.71 -8.92 -12.79
C SER A 302 -17.67 -7.95 -11.60
N HIS A 303 -16.52 -7.35 -11.26
CA HIS A 303 -16.32 -6.52 -10.05
C HIS A 303 -16.15 -5.03 -10.32
N GLY A 304 -16.61 -4.56 -11.41
CA GLY A 304 -16.61 -3.15 -11.77
C GLY A 304 -15.89 -2.93 -13.10
N SER A 305 -16.69 -2.71 -14.11
CA SER A 305 -16.17 -2.05 -15.31
C SER A 305 -15.36 -0.83 -14.87
N PRO A 306 -14.22 -0.55 -15.51
CA PRO A 306 -13.55 0.73 -15.38
C PRO A 306 -14.64 1.79 -15.46
N SER A 307 -14.62 2.77 -14.58
CA SER A 307 -15.61 3.85 -14.72
C SER A 307 -15.49 4.33 -16.15
N GLU A 308 -16.61 4.52 -16.84
CA GLU A 308 -16.64 5.04 -18.22
C GLU A 308 -15.83 6.35 -18.35
N ASN A 309 -15.43 6.93 -17.23
CA ASN A 309 -14.69 8.17 -17.07
C ASN A 309 -13.19 7.99 -16.78
N SER A 310 -12.67 6.78 -16.58
CA SER A 310 -11.22 6.54 -16.51
C SER A 310 -10.76 5.79 -17.76
N PRO A 311 -10.30 6.52 -18.80
CA PRO A 311 -9.81 5.89 -20.02
C PRO A 311 -8.55 5.04 -19.81
N PHE A 312 -8.03 4.98 -18.58
CA PHE A 312 -6.73 4.45 -18.25
C PHE A 312 -6.76 3.26 -17.30
N ALA A 313 -7.94 2.86 -16.81
CA ALA A 313 -8.03 1.69 -15.97
C ALA A 313 -7.63 0.44 -16.78
N PHE A 314 -6.57 -0.24 -16.33
CA PHE A 314 -6.19 -1.57 -16.80
C PHE A 314 -5.69 -1.69 -18.25
N ASP A 315 -4.89 -0.75 -18.72
CA ASP A 315 -4.16 -0.90 -19.97
C ASP A 315 -2.77 -1.52 -19.71
N ASP A 316 -2.50 -2.69 -20.25
CA ASP A 316 -1.21 -3.42 -20.16
C ASP A 316 -0.03 -2.64 -20.67
N GLU A 317 -0.26 -1.84 -21.69
CA GLU A 317 0.80 -0.98 -22.22
C GLU A 317 1.28 0.02 -21.15
N ILE A 318 0.49 0.19 -20.06
CA ILE A 318 0.79 1.14 -19.01
C ILE A 318 1.55 0.49 -17.86
N TYR A 319 1.16 -0.75 -17.52
CA TYR A 319 1.74 -1.49 -16.40
C TYR A 319 2.11 -2.91 -16.84
N PRO A 320 3.23 -3.06 -17.54
CA PRO A 320 3.60 -4.34 -18.15
C PRO A 320 3.99 -5.41 -17.12
N GLY A 321 4.06 -5.05 -15.84
CA GLY A 321 4.57 -5.93 -14.80
C GLY A 321 6.09 -6.09 -14.88
N GLY A 322 6.60 -7.11 -14.21
CA GLY A 322 8.01 -7.44 -14.17
C GLY A 322 8.63 -7.35 -12.78
N TRP A 323 9.93 -7.24 -12.74
CA TRP A 323 10.71 -7.09 -11.51
C TRP A 323 10.74 -5.64 -11.06
N THR A 324 10.54 -5.42 -9.76
CA THR A 324 10.81 -4.14 -9.13
C THR A 324 11.54 -4.32 -7.80
N ASP A 325 12.30 -3.30 -7.41
CA ASP A 325 13.01 -3.25 -6.15
C ASP A 325 12.28 -2.32 -5.19
N LEU A 326 12.11 -2.80 -3.97
CA LEU A 326 11.54 -2.06 -2.86
C LEU A 326 12.66 -1.63 -1.94
N THR A 327 12.69 -0.38 -1.56
CA THR A 327 13.67 0.17 -0.61
C THR A 327 12.94 0.89 0.50
N THR A 328 13.26 0.56 1.75
CA THR A 328 12.72 1.22 2.93
C THR A 328 13.84 1.61 3.88
N TYR A 329 13.80 2.83 4.37
CA TYR A 329 14.77 3.39 5.31
C TYR A 329 14.02 4.07 6.45
N LEU A 330 14.33 3.67 7.68
CA LEU A 330 13.70 4.17 8.88
C LEU A 330 14.76 4.76 9.82
N THR A 331 14.48 5.93 10.33
CA THR A 331 15.20 6.55 11.47
C THR A 331 14.25 6.57 12.69
N GLU A 332 14.65 7.15 13.79
CA GLU A 332 13.73 7.39 14.90
C GLU A 332 12.63 8.41 14.54
N GLU A 333 12.92 9.33 13.60
CA GLU A 333 12.08 10.49 13.31
C GLU A 333 11.20 10.32 12.08
N TYR A 334 11.65 9.53 11.11
CA TYR A 334 10.91 9.29 9.88
C TYR A 334 11.16 7.90 9.28
N ALA A 335 10.25 7.50 8.43
CA ALA A 335 10.38 6.37 7.54
C ALA A 335 10.19 6.84 6.10
N LEU A 336 11.07 6.42 5.18
CA LEU A 336 10.97 6.67 3.74
C LEU A 336 11.04 5.34 3.01
N GLY A 337 10.05 5.09 2.14
CA GLY A 337 10.04 3.91 1.32
C GLY A 337 9.69 4.20 -0.13
N SER A 338 10.28 3.43 -1.04
CA SER A 338 10.06 3.57 -2.47
C SER A 338 10.05 2.24 -3.22
N ALA A 339 9.26 2.19 -4.30
CA ALA A 339 9.31 1.17 -5.32
C ALA A 339 10.03 1.71 -6.55
N ALA A 340 11.03 1.00 -7.03
CA ALA A 340 11.85 1.45 -8.15
C ALA A 340 11.04 1.60 -9.46
N LEU A 341 10.04 0.73 -9.66
CA LEU A 341 9.08 0.78 -10.77
C LEU A 341 7.66 0.54 -10.24
N PRO A 342 6.62 0.94 -10.97
CA PRO A 342 5.25 0.74 -10.55
C PRO A 342 4.88 -0.72 -10.32
N TYR A 343 3.99 -0.96 -9.37
CA TYR A 343 3.31 -2.23 -9.19
C TYR A 343 2.35 -2.51 -10.36
N VAL A 344 2.05 -3.78 -10.62
CA VAL A 344 1.16 -4.18 -11.72
C VAL A 344 -0.25 -3.59 -11.65
N ASN A 345 -0.71 -3.20 -10.47
CA ASN A 345 -1.95 -2.44 -10.26
C ASN A 345 -1.63 -1.02 -9.75
N ALA A 346 -0.82 -0.29 -10.51
CA ALA A 346 -0.19 0.94 -10.08
C ALA A 346 -1.16 2.09 -9.78
N GLY A 347 -2.39 2.02 -10.26
CA GLY A 347 -3.41 3.03 -9.94
C GLY A 347 -3.70 3.19 -8.45
N HIS A 348 -3.36 2.19 -7.65
CA HIS A 348 -3.48 2.16 -6.19
C HIS A 348 -2.14 2.19 -5.46
N SER A 349 -1.03 2.47 -6.13
CA SER A 349 0.29 2.37 -5.51
C SER A 349 0.76 3.70 -4.94
N ASP A 350 1.42 3.62 -3.79
CA ASP A 350 2.26 4.69 -3.26
C ASP A 350 3.72 4.34 -3.54
N CYS A 351 4.22 4.71 -4.73
CA CYS A 351 5.58 4.38 -5.16
C CYS A 351 6.66 5.12 -4.36
N LEU A 352 6.32 6.24 -3.74
CA LEU A 352 7.11 6.95 -2.74
C LEU A 352 6.20 7.30 -1.57
N MET A 353 6.62 6.92 -0.37
CA MET A 353 5.91 7.24 0.86
C MET A 353 6.89 7.60 1.96
N ALA A 354 6.69 8.77 2.57
CA ALA A 354 7.36 9.11 3.81
C ALA A 354 6.34 9.28 4.95
N ARG A 355 6.74 8.84 6.14
CA ARG A 355 6.04 9.02 7.41
C ARG A 355 6.95 9.77 8.36
N ILE A 356 6.54 10.95 8.80
CA ILE A 356 7.32 11.82 9.68
C ILE A 356 6.63 11.92 11.02
N ARG A 357 7.33 11.61 12.10
CA ARG A 357 6.87 11.81 13.47
C ARG A 357 6.86 13.30 13.80
N ARG A 358 5.79 13.80 14.43
CA ARG A 358 5.62 15.21 14.81
C ARG A 358 5.55 15.44 16.32
N GLY A 359 5.98 14.47 17.10
CA GLY A 359 6.01 14.54 18.55
C GLY A 359 6.55 13.27 19.18
N GLN A 360 6.81 13.30 20.48
CA GLN A 360 7.33 12.13 21.20
C GLN A 360 6.30 10.99 21.33
N LYS A 361 5.03 11.33 21.35
CA LYS A 361 3.93 10.37 21.52
C LYS A 361 2.89 10.61 20.45
N ILE A 362 2.50 9.53 19.79
CA ILE A 362 1.42 9.55 18.83
C ILE A 362 0.10 9.31 19.56
N LYS A 363 -0.83 10.25 19.45
CA LYS A 363 -2.16 10.18 20.05
C LYS A 363 -3.28 10.56 19.10
N LYS A 364 -2.96 11.19 18.00
CA LYS A 364 -3.90 11.68 17.00
C LYS A 364 -3.21 11.80 15.63
N LEU A 365 -4.00 11.91 14.58
CA LEU A 365 -3.51 12.00 13.20
C LEU A 365 -2.49 13.14 12.99
N SER A 366 -2.64 14.26 13.69
CA SER A 366 -1.71 15.39 13.58
C SER A 366 -0.35 15.19 14.25
N ASP A 367 -0.12 14.05 14.92
CA ASP A 367 1.14 13.74 15.57
C ASP A 367 2.15 13.05 14.63
N PHE A 368 1.74 12.80 13.39
CA PHE A 368 2.62 12.41 12.28
C PHE A 368 2.17 13.10 10.98
N ARG A 369 3.02 13.06 9.96
CA ARG A 369 2.74 13.55 8.61
C ARG A 369 3.05 12.49 7.58
N SER A 370 2.17 12.37 6.59
CA SER A 370 2.36 11.54 5.41
C SER A 370 2.77 12.38 4.23
N ILE A 371 3.70 11.89 3.41
CA ILE A 371 4.12 12.49 2.15
C ILE A 371 4.09 11.40 1.09
N TYR A 372 3.36 11.60 0.00
CA TYR A 372 3.25 10.65 -1.10
C TYR A 372 2.99 11.37 -2.44
N THR A 373 3.03 10.63 -3.54
CA THR A 373 2.97 11.21 -4.88
C THR A 373 1.75 10.75 -5.67
N ARG A 374 1.27 11.60 -6.59
CA ARG A 374 0.29 11.22 -7.63
C ARG A 374 0.58 11.98 -8.92
N GLY A 375 0.62 11.27 -10.03
CA GLY A 375 0.47 11.85 -11.36
C GLY A 375 -1.00 12.12 -11.62
N VAL A 376 -1.34 13.32 -12.08
CA VAL A 376 -2.73 13.78 -12.17
C VAL A 376 -3.04 14.33 -13.55
N PHE A 377 -4.12 13.84 -14.17
CA PHE A 377 -4.66 14.39 -15.42
C PHE A 377 -5.88 15.25 -15.20
N ASN A 378 -6.07 16.22 -16.11
CA ASN A 378 -7.30 16.99 -16.29
C ASN A 378 -7.83 17.69 -15.04
N GLY A 379 -6.91 18.19 -14.21
CA GLY A 379 -7.26 19.01 -13.07
C GLY A 379 -7.95 18.32 -11.91
N ALA A 380 -7.93 16.98 -11.87
CA ALA A 380 -8.44 16.24 -10.73
C ALA A 380 -7.79 16.68 -9.42
N GLU A 381 -8.57 16.77 -8.35
CA GLU A 381 -8.12 17.26 -7.05
C GLU A 381 -8.33 16.20 -5.98
N ILE A 382 -7.33 16.04 -5.10
CA ILE A 382 -7.52 15.20 -3.94
C ILE A 382 -8.65 15.76 -3.07
N GLY A 383 -9.54 14.89 -2.58
CA GLY A 383 -10.74 15.31 -1.84
C GLY A 383 -11.96 15.60 -2.71
N GLU A 384 -11.83 15.59 -4.04
CA GLU A 384 -12.97 15.67 -4.95
C GLU A 384 -13.60 14.30 -5.20
N LYS A 385 -14.94 14.33 -5.38
CA LYS A 385 -15.71 13.12 -5.69
C LYS A 385 -15.40 12.66 -7.10
N ASN A 386 -15.24 11.36 -7.33
CA ASN A 386 -15.33 10.64 -8.64
C ASN A 386 -14.05 10.24 -9.38
N ILE A 387 -12.98 10.01 -8.69
CA ILE A 387 -11.72 9.73 -9.38
C ILE A 387 -11.29 8.26 -9.24
N SER A 388 -11.98 7.49 -8.43
CA SER A 388 -11.64 6.09 -8.24
C SER A 388 -12.59 5.16 -8.98
N HIS A 389 -12.04 4.28 -9.82
CA HIS A 389 -12.78 3.13 -10.36
C HIS A 389 -13.12 2.10 -9.25
N VAL A 390 -12.48 2.20 -8.11
CA VAL A 390 -12.75 1.40 -6.90
C VAL A 390 -13.90 2.01 -6.10
N ALA A 391 -14.34 3.21 -6.43
CA ALA A 391 -15.52 3.83 -5.83
C ALA A 391 -16.79 3.04 -6.18
N HIS A 392 -16.89 1.83 -5.68
CA HIS A 392 -18.17 1.14 -5.52
C HIS A 392 -19.05 1.86 -4.51
N THR A 393 -18.49 2.84 -3.81
CA THR A 393 -19.21 3.71 -2.88
C THR A 393 -19.15 5.15 -3.35
N PRO A 394 -20.27 5.88 -3.38
CA PRO A 394 -20.31 7.29 -3.71
C PRO A 394 -19.56 8.18 -2.70
N VAL A 395 -18.76 7.60 -1.82
CA VAL A 395 -18.26 8.21 -0.58
C VAL A 395 -16.74 8.36 -0.57
N ASP A 396 -15.99 7.73 -1.48
CA ASP A 396 -14.54 7.81 -1.50
C ASP A 396 -14.07 9.11 -2.20
N ARG A 397 -14.19 10.22 -1.49
CA ARG A 397 -13.86 11.56 -1.98
C ARG A 397 -12.38 11.89 -1.93
N SER A 398 -11.63 11.10 -1.19
CA SER A 398 -10.26 11.45 -0.80
C SER A 398 -9.23 10.64 -1.56
N TYR A 399 -9.66 9.67 -2.34
CA TYR A 399 -8.78 8.83 -3.13
C TYR A 399 -8.51 9.46 -4.49
N LEU A 400 -7.23 9.72 -4.77
CA LEU A 400 -6.76 10.18 -6.06
C LEU A 400 -5.97 9.06 -6.73
N TYR A 401 -6.43 8.64 -7.90
CA TYR A 401 -5.83 7.55 -8.67
C TYR A 401 -4.46 7.97 -9.24
N GLU A 402 -3.49 7.04 -9.30
CA GLU A 402 -2.19 7.29 -9.92
C GLU A 402 -2.32 7.27 -11.45
N GLU A 403 -2.13 8.42 -12.08
CA GLU A 403 -2.22 8.60 -13.53
C GLU A 403 -0.86 8.78 -14.20
N GLY A 404 0.22 8.61 -13.44
CA GLY A 404 1.59 8.65 -13.92
C GLY A 404 2.28 7.30 -13.92
N ARG A 405 3.47 7.26 -14.49
CA ARG A 405 4.44 6.17 -14.39
C ARG A 405 5.67 6.71 -13.68
N SER A 406 5.96 6.13 -12.53
CA SER A 406 7.10 6.52 -11.70
C SER A 406 8.31 5.62 -11.96
N ALA A 407 9.50 6.20 -11.80
CA ALA A 407 10.73 5.47 -11.60
C ALA A 407 11.49 6.14 -10.45
N VAL A 408 11.88 5.36 -9.45
CA VAL A 408 12.48 5.89 -8.23
C VAL A 408 13.81 5.21 -7.93
N TYR A 409 14.80 6.02 -7.56
CA TYR A 409 16.04 5.55 -6.95
C TYR A 409 16.19 6.17 -5.57
N GLN A 410 16.19 5.33 -4.54
CA GLN A 410 16.34 5.72 -3.15
C GLN A 410 17.65 5.15 -2.58
N HIS A 411 18.38 6.00 -1.85
CA HIS A 411 19.50 5.59 -1.00
C HIS A 411 19.39 6.30 0.36
N GLY A 412 19.19 5.53 1.42
CA GLY A 412 18.93 6.10 2.75
C GLY A 412 17.73 7.05 2.75
N GLY A 413 17.91 8.25 3.28
CA GLY A 413 16.90 9.32 3.34
C GLY A 413 16.76 10.14 2.04
N THR A 414 17.46 9.78 0.96
CA THR A 414 17.44 10.54 -0.30
C THR A 414 16.79 9.73 -1.42
N ALA A 415 15.89 10.34 -2.19
CA ALA A 415 15.23 9.74 -3.34
C ALA A 415 15.24 10.67 -4.56
N ILE A 416 15.61 10.13 -5.72
CA ILE A 416 15.37 10.72 -7.04
C ILE A 416 14.08 10.10 -7.56
N VAL A 417 13.09 10.92 -7.87
CA VAL A 417 11.76 10.51 -8.33
C VAL A 417 11.52 11.06 -9.71
N CYS A 418 11.32 10.20 -10.67
CA CYS A 418 11.01 10.54 -12.06
C CYS A 418 9.59 10.12 -12.40
N TYR A 419 8.86 10.99 -13.08
CA TYR A 419 7.52 10.71 -13.58
C TYR A 419 7.39 10.99 -15.06
N THR A 420 6.58 10.17 -15.72
CA THR A 420 6.06 10.40 -17.07
C THR A 420 4.57 10.07 -17.08
N PRO A 421 3.77 10.66 -17.98
CA PRO A 421 2.38 10.28 -18.13
C PRO A 421 2.21 8.81 -18.55
N LYS A 422 1.04 8.25 -18.34
CA LYS A 422 0.63 6.99 -18.94
C LYS A 422 0.71 7.03 -20.47
N ARG A 423 0.88 5.87 -21.11
CA ARG A 423 1.07 5.77 -22.57
C ARG A 423 -0.23 5.84 -23.40
N ALA A 424 -1.39 5.74 -22.77
CA ALA A 424 -2.67 5.70 -23.46
C ALA A 424 -2.96 6.97 -24.27
N GLY A 425 -3.82 6.88 -25.27
CA GLY A 425 -4.22 8.01 -26.10
C GLY A 425 -4.83 9.14 -25.27
N HIS A 426 -4.42 10.37 -25.56
CA HIS A 426 -4.75 11.53 -24.76
C HIS A 426 -5.50 12.56 -25.59
N ALA A 427 -6.81 12.37 -25.68
CA ALA A 427 -7.73 13.34 -26.28
C ALA A 427 -8.30 14.26 -25.19
N GLY A 428 -8.45 15.54 -25.55
CA GLY A 428 -9.08 16.53 -24.68
C GLY A 428 -8.34 16.83 -23.38
N VAL A 429 -7.01 16.68 -23.35
CA VAL A 429 -6.20 16.92 -22.16
C VAL A 429 -6.19 18.40 -21.83
N THR A 430 -6.59 18.75 -20.62
CA THR A 430 -6.52 20.11 -20.07
C THR A 430 -5.34 20.31 -19.14
N GLY A 431 -4.76 19.24 -18.60
CA GLY A 431 -3.59 19.33 -17.74
C GLY A 431 -2.98 17.97 -17.42
N PHE A 432 -1.68 18.02 -17.14
CA PHE A 432 -0.94 16.95 -16.48
C PHE A 432 0.07 17.55 -15.51
N ARG A 433 0.08 17.03 -14.28
CA ARG A 433 1.01 17.43 -13.24
C ARG A 433 1.40 16.23 -12.36
N LEU A 434 2.52 16.35 -11.69
CA LEU A 434 2.90 15.51 -10.57
C LEU A 434 2.61 16.29 -9.28
N ASP A 435 1.77 15.76 -8.42
CA ASP A 435 1.55 16.29 -7.08
C ASP A 435 2.38 15.50 -6.05
N LEU A 436 3.22 16.20 -5.29
CA LEU A 436 3.74 15.71 -4.02
C LEU A 436 2.77 16.20 -2.95
N ILE A 437 2.13 15.24 -2.29
CA ILE A 437 1.00 15.46 -1.40
C ILE A 437 1.48 15.35 0.04
N PHE A 438 1.29 16.42 0.80
CA PHE A 438 1.51 16.42 2.24
C PHE A 438 0.16 16.32 2.94
N GLY A 439 -0.04 15.24 3.70
CA GLY A 439 -1.19 15.17 4.58
C GLY A 439 -1.15 16.35 5.54
N PHE A 440 -2.16 17.23 5.46
CA PHE A 440 -2.16 18.46 6.23
C PHE A 440 -2.72 18.23 7.64
N HIS A 441 -1.86 17.64 8.47
CA HIS A 441 -2.18 17.40 9.88
C HIS A 441 -1.68 18.55 10.79
N GLY A 442 -1.80 19.78 10.31
CA GLY A 442 -1.30 20.99 10.94
C GLY A 442 -0.11 21.62 10.17
N PRO A 443 0.26 22.88 10.46
CA PRO A 443 1.35 23.57 9.77
C PRO A 443 2.68 22.86 10.01
N PHE A 444 3.64 23.07 9.10
CA PHE A 444 5.04 22.78 9.37
C PHE A 444 5.57 23.70 10.47
N ASP A 445 6.59 23.26 11.21
CA ASP A 445 7.29 24.14 12.12
C ASP A 445 8.02 25.24 11.35
N ASP A 446 8.65 24.86 10.21
CA ASP A 446 9.20 25.80 9.24
C ASP A 446 8.92 25.30 7.81
N LEU A 447 8.56 26.21 6.93
CA LEU A 447 8.44 25.99 5.49
C LEU A 447 9.07 27.17 4.76
N VAL A 448 10.12 26.90 3.99
CA VAL A 448 10.96 27.90 3.35
C VAL A 448 11.06 27.61 1.85
N VAL A 449 10.82 28.59 1.03
CA VAL A 449 10.96 28.53 -0.44
C VAL A 449 11.99 29.56 -0.87
N ASN A 450 13.06 29.10 -1.54
CA ASN A 450 14.15 29.97 -1.99
C ASN A 450 14.63 30.94 -0.88
N GLU A 451 14.91 30.39 0.31
CA GLU A 451 15.37 31.10 1.51
C GLU A 451 14.34 32.03 2.17
N GLN A 452 13.15 32.11 1.64
CA GLN A 452 12.09 32.93 2.22
C GLN A 452 11.05 32.07 2.94
N PRO A 453 10.72 32.37 4.19
CA PRO A 453 9.60 31.71 4.86
C PRO A 453 8.31 31.90 4.07
N VAL A 454 7.53 30.84 3.96
CA VAL A 454 6.24 30.88 3.29
C VAL A 454 5.22 31.64 4.15
N GLY A 455 4.81 32.81 3.70
CA GLY A 455 3.83 33.65 4.41
C GLY A 455 2.40 33.40 3.98
N ALA A 456 2.15 33.16 2.71
CA ALA A 456 0.81 32.95 2.16
C ALA A 456 0.86 32.01 0.95
N LEU A 457 -0.23 31.27 0.75
CA LEU A 457 -0.45 30.39 -0.39
C LEU A 457 -1.68 30.87 -1.19
N PRO A 458 -1.76 30.60 -2.51
CA PRO A 458 -0.82 29.77 -3.30
C PRO A 458 0.44 30.54 -3.76
N LEU A 459 1.51 29.79 -4.06
CA LEU A 459 2.73 30.29 -4.70
C LEU A 459 2.90 29.68 -6.09
N SER A 460 3.33 30.49 -7.06
CA SER A 460 3.75 30.05 -8.39
C SER A 460 5.25 30.30 -8.54
N LEU A 461 6.01 29.25 -8.84
CA LEU A 461 7.44 29.21 -8.69
C LEU A 461 8.13 28.72 -9.98
N GLY A 462 9.40 29.10 -10.14
CA GLY A 462 10.24 28.63 -11.24
C GLY A 462 10.71 27.19 -11.07
N SER A 463 11.39 26.66 -12.09
CA SER A 463 11.91 25.30 -12.09
C SER A 463 13.14 25.07 -11.17
N ASP A 464 13.85 26.14 -10.84
CA ASP A 464 15.04 26.12 -9.97
C ASP A 464 14.71 26.28 -8.48
N THR A 465 13.44 26.11 -8.13
CA THR A 465 12.93 26.27 -6.77
C THR A 465 13.58 25.27 -5.81
N LEU A 466 14.00 25.76 -4.66
CA LEU A 466 14.37 24.98 -3.49
C LEU A 466 13.30 25.12 -2.42
N ILE A 467 12.76 24.02 -1.95
CA ILE A 467 11.83 23.99 -0.83
C ILE A 467 12.49 23.25 0.33
N CYS A 468 12.55 23.88 1.48
CA CYS A 468 12.98 23.25 2.72
C CYS A 468 11.85 23.29 3.74
N PHE A 469 11.69 22.23 4.50
CA PHE A 469 10.73 22.17 5.60
C PHE A 469 11.34 21.53 6.84
N ARG A 470 10.83 21.94 7.99
CA ARG A 470 11.08 21.29 9.26
C ARG A 470 9.77 20.85 9.87
N ASP A 471 9.74 19.64 10.36
CA ASP A 471 8.59 19.06 11.05
C ASP A 471 9.11 18.25 12.24
N TYR A 472 8.99 18.82 13.44
CA TYR A 472 9.58 18.32 14.68
C TYR A 472 11.10 18.15 14.57
N GLN A 473 11.62 16.93 14.56
CA GLN A 473 13.03 16.60 14.47
C GLN A 473 13.47 16.17 13.06
N THR A 474 12.57 16.27 12.09
CA THR A 474 12.83 15.92 10.69
C THR A 474 12.99 17.17 9.85
N PHE A 475 14.04 17.20 9.04
CA PHE A 475 14.30 18.21 8.02
C PHE A 475 14.09 17.61 6.65
N GLY A 476 13.49 18.35 5.74
CA GLY A 476 13.29 17.91 4.37
C GLY A 476 13.66 18.98 3.35
N MET A 477 14.21 18.52 2.23
CA MET A 477 14.53 19.35 1.08
C MET A 477 13.92 18.73 -0.17
N ILE A 478 13.34 19.56 -1.02
CA ILE A 478 12.78 19.17 -2.31
C ILE A 478 13.34 20.09 -3.39
N ARG A 479 13.90 19.45 -4.43
CA ARG A 479 14.29 20.10 -5.67
C ARG A 479 13.52 19.50 -6.83
N PRO A 480 12.60 20.24 -7.46
CA PRO A 480 11.95 19.81 -8.69
C PRO A 480 12.99 19.55 -9.80
N LEU A 481 12.75 18.53 -10.61
CA LEU A 481 13.53 18.31 -11.84
C LEU A 481 13.13 19.34 -12.91
N PRO A 482 14.02 19.62 -13.88
CA PRO A 482 13.68 20.47 -14.99
C PRO A 482 12.41 19.98 -15.71
N PRO A 483 11.42 20.85 -15.93
CA PRO A 483 10.16 20.47 -16.57
C PRO A 483 10.38 20.18 -18.06
N SER A 484 9.42 19.46 -18.66
CA SER A 484 9.37 19.34 -20.12
C SER A 484 9.10 20.70 -20.76
N PRO A 485 9.49 20.88 -22.06
CA PRO A 485 9.35 22.16 -22.74
C PRO A 485 7.92 22.72 -22.85
N ALA A 486 6.92 21.88 -22.68
CA ALA A 486 5.51 22.27 -22.69
C ALA A 486 5.04 22.98 -21.39
N ALA A 487 5.85 22.92 -20.33
CA ALA A 487 5.55 23.62 -19.08
C ALA A 487 5.66 25.14 -19.25
N GLY A 488 4.74 25.89 -18.67
CA GLY A 488 4.74 27.35 -18.72
C GLY A 488 5.88 27.98 -17.89
N GLN A 489 5.82 29.31 -17.69
CA GLN A 489 6.84 30.05 -16.93
C GLN A 489 6.92 29.68 -15.44
N HIS A 490 5.83 29.17 -14.87
CA HIS A 490 5.74 28.79 -13.46
C HIS A 490 5.33 27.31 -13.35
N PRO A 491 6.27 26.38 -13.63
CA PRO A 491 5.97 24.96 -13.65
C PRO A 491 5.80 24.35 -12.25
N VAL A 492 6.10 25.09 -11.19
CA VAL A 492 5.99 24.62 -9.81
C VAL A 492 4.96 25.45 -9.06
N ARG A 493 4.05 24.79 -8.38
CA ARG A 493 2.99 25.44 -7.59
C ARG A 493 2.91 24.83 -6.21
N LEU A 494 2.84 25.69 -5.20
CA LEU A 494 2.60 25.28 -3.81
C LEU A 494 1.27 25.85 -3.36
N ARG A 495 0.32 24.99 -2.95
CA ARG A 495 -1.04 25.39 -2.64
C ARG A 495 -1.73 24.46 -1.66
N HIS A 496 -2.80 24.92 -1.04
CA HIS A 496 -3.74 24.07 -0.31
C HIS A 496 -4.80 23.49 -1.25
N SER A 497 -5.20 22.24 -0.98
CA SER A 497 -6.40 21.63 -1.52
C SER A 497 -7.10 20.88 -0.38
N GLY A 498 -8.20 21.45 0.14
CA GLY A 498 -8.83 20.93 1.34
C GLY A 498 -7.84 20.81 2.52
N GLU A 499 -7.71 19.61 3.07
CA GLU A 499 -6.81 19.32 4.18
C GLU A 499 -5.35 19.03 3.75
N PHE A 500 -5.02 19.23 2.47
CA PHE A 500 -3.70 18.87 1.93
C PHE A 500 -2.91 20.11 1.52
N LEU A 501 -1.58 20.03 1.74
CA LEU A 501 -0.64 20.89 1.06
C LEU A 501 -0.10 20.15 -0.17
N LEU A 502 -0.16 20.76 -1.32
CA LEU A 502 0.28 20.18 -2.58
C LEU A 502 1.45 20.96 -3.15
N LEU A 503 2.52 20.26 -3.48
CA LEU A 503 3.57 20.75 -4.35
C LEU A 503 3.38 20.13 -5.72
N SER A 504 2.90 20.91 -6.66
CA SER A 504 2.59 20.46 -8.01
C SER A 504 3.69 20.83 -8.98
N MET A 505 4.18 19.87 -9.73
CA MET A 505 5.11 20.04 -10.86
C MET A 505 4.31 19.85 -12.16
N VAL A 506 4.09 20.94 -12.89
CA VAL A 506 3.13 21.01 -14.00
C VAL A 506 3.83 20.79 -15.33
N ASN A 507 3.35 19.81 -16.12
CA ASN A 507 3.76 19.63 -17.52
C ASN A 507 2.87 20.41 -18.50
N TYR A 508 1.57 20.39 -18.24
CA TYR A 508 0.58 21.10 -19.05
C TYR A 508 -0.55 21.60 -18.18
N ASP A 509 -1.01 22.81 -18.47
CA ASP A 509 -2.21 23.41 -17.89
C ASP A 509 -2.74 24.42 -18.91
N GLY A 510 -3.83 24.07 -19.60
CA GLY A 510 -4.34 24.87 -20.70
C GLY A 510 -5.68 24.39 -21.25
N PRO A 511 -6.13 24.95 -22.38
CA PRO A 511 -7.37 24.55 -23.01
C PRO A 511 -7.32 23.08 -23.44
N PRO A 512 -8.48 22.39 -23.56
CA PRO A 512 -8.52 21.00 -24.02
C PRO A 512 -7.78 20.84 -25.36
N ARG A 513 -6.85 19.89 -25.39
CA ARG A 513 -6.04 19.59 -26.59
C ARG A 513 -5.80 18.10 -26.67
N ASP A 514 -5.77 17.61 -27.91
CA ASP A 514 -5.31 16.25 -28.21
C ASP A 514 -3.80 16.25 -28.36
N PHE A 515 -3.16 15.29 -27.73
CA PHE A 515 -1.71 15.09 -27.80
C PHE A 515 -1.40 13.77 -28.48
N SER A 516 -0.42 13.78 -29.37
CA SER A 516 0.11 12.56 -29.93
C SER A 516 0.88 11.75 -28.89
N ARG A 517 0.99 10.43 -29.11
CA ARG A 517 1.85 9.57 -28.28
C ARG A 517 3.27 10.10 -28.14
N HIS A 518 3.82 10.68 -29.21
CA HIS A 518 5.18 11.23 -29.18
C HIS A 518 5.29 12.43 -28.26
N GLU A 519 4.33 13.36 -28.31
CA GLU A 519 4.30 14.53 -27.42
C GLU A 519 4.18 14.10 -25.97
N ILE A 520 3.24 13.21 -25.64
CA ILE A 520 3.03 12.72 -24.29
C ILE A 520 4.27 11.98 -23.75
N ASN A 521 4.91 11.14 -24.56
CA ASN A 521 6.11 10.42 -24.14
C ASN A 521 7.32 11.35 -23.93
N SER A 522 7.29 12.57 -24.48
CA SER A 522 8.30 13.58 -24.21
C SER A 522 8.08 14.36 -22.91
N TRP A 523 6.87 14.25 -22.31
CA TRP A 523 6.58 14.91 -21.06
C TRP A 523 7.28 14.21 -19.91
N ARG A 524 7.85 15.00 -19.02
CA ARG A 524 8.58 14.51 -17.88
C ARG A 524 8.49 15.49 -16.73
N THR A 525 8.45 14.96 -15.53
CA THR A 525 8.50 15.71 -14.29
C THR A 525 9.19 14.84 -13.24
N GLY A 526 9.39 15.37 -12.07
CA GLY A 526 10.02 14.67 -10.97
C GLY A 526 10.64 15.64 -9.97
N PHE A 527 11.31 15.08 -8.99
CA PHE A 527 12.00 15.85 -7.95
C PHE A 527 13.07 14.99 -7.28
N VAL A 528 13.95 15.66 -6.54
CA VAL A 528 14.80 15.02 -5.53
C VAL A 528 14.21 15.38 -4.16
N LEU A 529 14.03 14.36 -3.31
CA LEU A 529 13.69 14.50 -1.90
C LEU A 529 14.91 14.07 -1.06
N GLU A 530 15.32 14.89 -0.12
CA GLU A 530 16.27 14.52 0.93
C GLU A 530 15.63 14.76 2.29
N LEU A 531 15.64 13.73 3.13
CA LEU A 531 15.23 13.79 4.53
C LEU A 531 16.46 13.60 5.43
N ALA A 532 16.52 14.37 6.50
CA ALA A 532 17.53 14.29 7.53
C ALA A 532 16.90 14.48 8.92
N THR A 533 17.66 14.19 9.95
CA THR A 533 17.22 14.34 11.34
C THR A 533 18.00 15.44 12.04
N ALA A 534 17.42 16.01 13.09
CA ALA A 534 18.12 16.98 13.95
C ALA A 534 19.30 16.37 14.72
N GLN A 535 19.48 15.04 14.69
CA GLN A 535 20.66 14.36 15.22
C GLN A 535 21.85 14.44 14.25
N GLU A 536 21.58 14.57 12.94
CA GLU A 536 22.61 14.62 11.89
C GLU A 536 23.17 16.03 11.67
N SER A 537 22.33 17.05 11.82
CA SER A 537 22.73 18.46 11.64
C SER A 537 21.74 19.42 12.30
N SER A 538 22.13 20.68 12.52
CA SER A 538 21.19 21.74 12.84
C SER A 538 20.32 22.13 11.62
N TRP A 539 19.21 22.82 11.86
CA TRP A 539 18.34 23.33 10.79
C TRP A 539 19.07 24.29 9.84
N GLU A 540 19.91 25.15 10.38
CA GLU A 540 20.69 26.13 9.63
C GLU A 540 21.77 25.45 8.77
N GLU A 541 22.44 24.43 9.30
CA GLU A 541 23.43 23.62 8.54
C GLU A 541 22.74 22.84 7.43
N PHE A 542 21.57 22.25 7.71
CA PHE A 542 20.77 21.56 6.71
C PHE A 542 20.36 22.50 5.56
N GLN A 543 19.85 23.69 5.87
CA GLN A 543 19.48 24.69 4.86
C GLN A 543 20.71 25.15 4.04
N THR A 544 21.85 25.31 4.69
CA THR A 544 23.11 25.71 4.00
C THR A 544 23.53 24.63 3.01
N ARG A 545 23.53 23.37 3.45
CA ARG A 545 23.80 22.23 2.56
C ARG A 545 22.78 22.11 1.43
N ALA A 546 21.48 22.32 1.72
CA ALA A 546 20.43 22.29 0.71
C ALA A 546 20.60 23.34 -0.40
N ARG A 547 21.12 24.54 -0.08
CA ARG A 547 21.46 25.58 -1.07
C ARG A 547 22.58 25.16 -2.01
N GLU A 548 23.54 24.41 -1.51
CA GLU A 548 24.70 23.92 -2.25
C GLU A 548 24.41 22.66 -3.07
N THR A 549 23.19 22.13 -3.00
CA THR A 549 22.80 20.96 -3.79
C THR A 549 22.67 21.31 -5.26
N HIS A 550 23.08 20.38 -6.11
CA HIS A 550 22.95 20.51 -7.55
C HIS A 550 22.19 19.32 -8.11
N VAL A 551 21.21 19.62 -8.97
CA VAL A 551 20.46 18.62 -9.73
C VAL A 551 20.63 18.92 -11.20
N THR A 552 21.05 17.92 -11.95
CA THR A 552 21.11 18.00 -13.42
C THR A 552 20.33 16.83 -14.02
N GLU A 553 19.68 17.08 -15.13
CA GLU A 553 19.03 16.04 -15.91
C GLU A 553 19.47 16.12 -17.36
N VAL A 554 19.92 14.99 -17.89
CA VAL A 554 20.23 14.81 -19.29
C VAL A 554 19.22 13.85 -19.89
N VAL A 555 18.69 14.20 -21.06
CA VAL A 555 17.76 13.35 -21.81
C VAL A 555 18.40 12.95 -23.12
N GLU A 556 18.85 11.72 -23.19
CA GLU A 556 19.49 11.17 -24.38
C GLU A 556 18.44 10.61 -25.36
N HIS A 557 18.65 10.91 -26.64
CA HIS A 557 17.74 10.48 -27.71
C HIS A 557 16.25 10.86 -27.49
N GLY A 558 16.01 11.90 -26.67
CA GLY A 558 14.67 12.38 -26.32
C GLY A 558 13.88 11.45 -25.38
N ILE A 559 14.47 10.36 -24.88
CA ILE A 559 13.78 9.30 -24.12
C ILE A 559 14.52 8.98 -22.81
N VAL A 560 15.76 8.55 -22.89
CA VAL A 560 16.53 8.08 -21.72
C VAL A 560 16.85 9.25 -20.82
N ARG A 561 16.44 9.16 -19.56
CA ARG A 561 16.65 10.18 -18.53
C ARG A 561 17.80 9.78 -17.62
N THR A 562 18.77 10.66 -17.47
CA THR A 562 19.83 10.52 -16.46
C THR A 562 19.80 11.73 -15.54
N VAL A 563 19.43 11.49 -14.30
CA VAL A 563 19.38 12.49 -13.24
C VAL A 563 20.60 12.30 -12.35
N ARG A 564 21.32 13.40 -12.10
CA ARG A 564 22.42 13.44 -11.16
C ARG A 564 22.14 14.45 -10.07
N TYR A 565 22.23 14.00 -8.83
CA TYR A 565 22.11 14.81 -7.62
C TYR A 565 23.43 14.82 -6.86
N THR A 566 23.81 16.00 -6.36
CA THR A 566 25.02 16.18 -5.55
C THR A 566 24.70 17.01 -4.32
N SER A 567 25.05 16.52 -3.13
CA SER A 567 24.84 17.17 -1.84
C SER A 567 25.98 16.82 -0.88
N GLY A 568 26.61 17.81 -0.25
CA GLY A 568 27.61 17.59 0.81
C GLY A 568 28.76 16.65 0.43
N GLY A 569 29.19 16.66 -0.83
CA GLY A 569 30.22 15.75 -1.36
C GLY A 569 29.70 14.36 -1.77
N THR A 570 28.44 14.06 -1.57
CA THR A 570 27.77 12.83 -2.01
C THR A 570 27.18 13.03 -3.40
N THR A 571 27.30 12.01 -4.25
CA THR A 571 26.68 12.01 -5.59
C THR A 571 25.77 10.81 -5.76
N MET A 572 24.57 11.06 -6.27
CA MET A 572 23.58 10.07 -6.64
C MET A 572 23.26 10.21 -8.12
N GLU A 573 23.33 9.13 -8.89
CA GLU A 573 23.03 9.13 -10.32
C GLU A 573 22.02 8.04 -10.64
N PHE A 574 21.00 8.41 -11.40
CA PHE A 574 19.91 7.53 -11.79
C PHE A 574 19.63 7.64 -13.28
N SER A 575 19.80 6.55 -14.01
CA SER A 575 19.51 6.48 -15.45
C SER A 575 18.39 5.48 -15.73
N TYR A 576 17.41 5.91 -16.52
CA TYR A 576 16.17 5.18 -16.71
C TYR A 576 15.58 5.44 -18.10
N ASP A 577 15.08 4.37 -18.72
CA ASP A 577 14.35 4.43 -20.01
C ASP A 577 12.84 4.34 -19.74
N PRO A 578 12.10 5.45 -19.79
CA PRO A 578 10.66 5.46 -19.52
C PRO A 578 9.83 4.77 -20.61
N PHE A 579 10.39 4.58 -21.81
CA PHE A 579 9.69 3.89 -22.88
C PHE A 579 9.69 2.37 -22.69
N LYS A 580 10.82 1.83 -22.24
CA LYS A 580 10.95 0.39 -21.94
C LYS A 580 10.61 0.06 -20.48
N GLU A 581 10.46 1.09 -19.63
CA GLU A 581 10.33 0.93 -18.17
C GLU A 581 11.47 0.12 -17.55
N VAL A 582 12.70 0.48 -17.95
CA VAL A 582 13.91 -0.21 -17.52
C VAL A 582 14.85 0.78 -16.84
N ILE A 583 15.30 0.42 -15.65
CA ILE A 583 16.37 1.12 -14.95
C ILE A 583 17.69 0.68 -15.59
N LEU A 584 18.46 1.63 -16.11
CA LEU A 584 19.72 1.40 -16.80
C LEU A 584 20.91 1.44 -15.84
N SER A 585 20.92 2.38 -14.88
CA SER A 585 21.94 2.43 -13.83
C SER A 585 21.45 3.17 -12.58
N ARG A 586 22.01 2.78 -11.45
CA ARG A 586 21.85 3.44 -10.14
C ARG A 586 23.23 3.51 -9.51
N ARG A 587 23.71 4.72 -9.21
CA ARG A 587 25.04 4.90 -8.63
C ARG A 587 25.01 5.80 -7.41
N TRP A 588 25.65 5.33 -6.38
CA TRP A 588 25.96 6.09 -5.17
C TRP A 588 27.46 6.32 -5.07
N ASN A 589 27.88 7.60 -5.07
CA ASN A 589 29.30 7.99 -5.07
C ASN A 589 30.13 7.31 -6.17
N GLY A 590 29.53 7.16 -7.36
CA GLY A 590 30.15 6.50 -8.52
C GLY A 590 30.14 4.98 -8.50
N VAL A 591 29.68 4.35 -7.42
CA VAL A 591 29.58 2.89 -7.30
C VAL A 591 28.18 2.46 -7.77
N GLU A 592 28.16 1.51 -8.72
CA GLU A 592 26.90 0.93 -9.21
C GLU A 592 26.20 0.14 -8.10
N GLU A 593 24.93 0.44 -7.86
CA GLU A 593 24.08 -0.34 -6.95
C GLU A 593 23.22 -1.32 -7.75
N SER A 594 23.52 -2.59 -7.60
CA SER A 594 22.69 -3.67 -8.17
C SER A 594 21.50 -3.93 -7.26
N PRO A 595 20.34 -4.33 -7.83
CA PRO A 595 19.23 -4.78 -7.04
C PRO A 595 19.64 -6.00 -6.21
N ASN A 596 19.48 -5.89 -4.90
CA ASN A 596 19.67 -7.01 -4.00
C ASN A 596 18.32 -7.70 -3.80
N HIS A 597 18.34 -9.00 -3.95
CA HIS A 597 17.21 -9.85 -3.74
C HIS A 597 16.55 -9.63 -2.37
N PHE A 598 17.37 -9.58 -1.33
CA PHE A 598 17.00 -9.20 0.02
C PHE A 598 18.23 -8.75 0.80
N GLU A 599 18.12 -7.63 1.46
CA GLU A 599 19.15 -7.08 2.30
C GLU A 599 18.51 -6.31 3.46
N VAL A 600 18.97 -6.55 4.67
CA VAL A 600 18.57 -5.81 5.86
C VAL A 600 19.79 -5.29 6.58
N GLU A 601 19.71 -4.05 7.03
CA GLU A 601 20.73 -3.40 7.84
C GLU A 601 20.09 -2.71 9.05
N ALA A 602 20.53 -3.07 10.24
CA ALA A 602 20.03 -2.56 11.51
C ALA A 602 21.18 -1.85 12.25
N ALA A 603 21.11 -0.52 12.33
CA ALA A 603 22.15 0.35 12.92
C ALA A 603 23.58 0.00 12.39
N GLY A 604 23.71 -0.13 11.07
CA GLY A 604 24.97 -0.48 10.40
C GLY A 604 25.35 -1.96 10.43
N ASN A 605 24.56 -2.82 11.04
CA ASN A 605 24.81 -4.25 11.10
C ASN A 605 23.89 -5.01 10.13
N ARG A 606 24.47 -5.91 9.34
CA ARG A 606 23.75 -6.77 8.38
C ARG A 606 23.49 -8.19 8.91
N LYS A 607 23.81 -8.44 10.15
CA LYS A 607 23.59 -9.73 10.85
C LYS A 607 23.17 -9.46 12.28
N GLY A 608 22.33 -10.31 12.80
CA GLY A 608 21.85 -10.22 14.19
C GLY A 608 20.35 -10.39 14.30
N PRO A 609 19.80 -10.21 15.50
CA PRO A 609 18.41 -10.55 15.81
C PRO A 609 17.38 -9.67 15.08
N PHE A 610 17.81 -8.54 14.53
CA PHE A 610 16.94 -7.62 13.78
C PHE A 610 17.13 -7.72 12.26
N CYS A 611 17.96 -8.66 11.79
CA CYS A 611 18.19 -8.93 10.37
C CYS A 611 17.64 -10.32 10.04
N PRO A 612 16.33 -10.44 9.79
CA PRO A 612 15.68 -11.74 9.66
C PRO A 612 16.23 -12.53 8.49
N GLN A 613 16.48 -13.83 8.75
CA GLN A 613 16.86 -14.81 7.75
C GLN A 613 15.66 -15.65 7.28
N MET A 614 14.55 -15.58 8.00
CA MET A 614 13.34 -16.37 7.81
C MET A 614 12.69 -16.25 6.44
N LEU A 615 12.88 -15.11 5.75
CA LEU A 615 12.30 -14.91 4.42
C LEU A 615 12.79 -15.93 3.40
N TYR A 616 13.91 -16.64 3.71
CA TYR A 616 14.60 -17.53 2.78
C TYR A 616 14.93 -18.92 3.34
N GLY A 617 14.67 -19.16 4.63
CA GLY A 617 15.20 -20.35 5.32
C GLY A 617 14.49 -21.65 4.95
N GLU A 618 15.29 -22.67 4.61
CA GLU A 618 14.87 -24.07 4.60
C GLU A 618 14.62 -24.61 6.03
N GLU A 619 15.11 -23.93 7.05
CA GLU A 619 15.17 -24.39 8.43
C GLU A 619 13.82 -24.49 9.15
N LEU A 620 12.79 -23.79 8.68
CA LEU A 620 11.45 -23.88 9.25
C LEU A 620 10.64 -25.10 8.80
N MET A 621 11.19 -25.94 7.92
CA MET A 621 10.53 -27.15 7.43
C MET A 621 11.19 -28.45 7.87
N SER A 622 12.23 -28.38 8.70
CA SER A 622 12.89 -29.57 9.27
C SER A 622 12.19 -30.06 10.57
#